data_14cd872024eb350335184668994a1a34
#
_entry.id   14cd872024eb350335184668994a1a34
#
_cell.length_a   1.000
_cell.length_b   1.000
_cell.length_c   1.000
_cell.angle_alpha   90.00
_cell.angle_beta   90.00
_cell.angle_gamma   90.00
#
_symmetry.space_group_name_H-M   'P 1'
#
loop_
_entity.id
_entity.type
_entity.pdbx_description
1 polymer ?
#
loop_
_entity_poly.entity_id
_entity_poly.type
_entity_poly.pdbx_seq_one_letter_code
_entity_poly.pdbx_strand_id
1 'polypeptide(L)'
;ETGTPYMLYKDAANRKSNQKNLGTIRSSNLCTEIMEFTSKDEIAVCNLASLSLPMFVENKKFNHELLYTVTKRVTRNLNKVIDRNYYPVIEGENSNKRHRPIGLGVQGLADAFIMLRLPFTSDEAKKLNQEIFETLYFAAVTASMEMAKEEGPYSSFEGSPISQGEFQYNLWGLKDEELSGRWDWTSLRKEVMEHGVRNSLLVAPMPTASTSQILGNNEAFEPYTSNIYTRRVLSGEFIVVNKHLLHDLVERGLWNETLKQELMRNNGSVQALDIPQDLKELYKTVWEMSMKDIIDMSRQRGYFVDQSQSLNLFMQNANYSKLTSMHFYAWQSGLKTGMYYLRTKAAVDAIKFTLNNDKKADPIEVKEQPIAVPVVAEAVEMTAEEYRAMIELSKNAGPDEC
;
A
#
# COMPACT_ATOMS: atom_id res chain seq x y z
N GLU A 1 2.62 -5.08 22.34
CA GLU A 1 3.77 -6.00 22.15
C GLU A 1 3.66 -6.77 20.84
N THR A 2 2.45 -7.15 20.40
CA THR A 2 2.22 -7.95 19.19
C THR A 2 1.93 -7.10 17.93
N GLY A 3 1.74 -5.79 18.07
CA GLY A 3 1.28 -4.90 16.99
C GLY A 3 -0.23 -4.93 16.74
N THR A 4 -0.97 -5.69 17.54
CA THR A 4 -2.43 -5.84 17.52
C THR A 4 -3.03 -5.47 18.90
N PRO A 5 -4.37 -5.26 18.98
CA PRO A 5 -5.39 -5.37 17.94
C PRO A 5 -5.32 -4.21 16.93
N TYR A 6 -5.90 -4.43 15.74
CA TYR A 6 -6.13 -3.37 14.76
C TYR A 6 -7.21 -2.41 15.27
N MET A 7 -7.15 -1.14 14.83
CA MET A 7 -8.10 -0.13 15.27
C MET A 7 -8.87 0.42 14.08
N LEU A 8 -10.17 0.15 14.03
CA LEU A 8 -11.07 0.61 12.99
C LEU A 8 -12.21 1.41 13.62
N TYR A 9 -12.60 2.50 12.95
CA TYR A 9 -13.67 3.39 13.43
C TYR A 9 -14.96 3.11 12.66
N LYS A 10 -15.77 2.23 13.20
CA LYS A 10 -17.00 1.72 12.59
C LYS A 10 -17.95 2.82 12.13
N ASP A 11 -18.14 3.85 12.96
CA ASP A 11 -19.06 4.95 12.63
C ASP A 11 -18.55 5.80 11.46
N ALA A 12 -17.23 6.09 11.44
CA ALA A 12 -16.61 6.80 10.34
C ALA A 12 -16.70 5.99 9.03
N ALA A 13 -16.45 4.67 9.09
CA ALA A 13 -16.57 3.77 7.96
C ALA A 13 -18.00 3.79 7.38
N ASN A 14 -19.02 3.64 8.24
CA ASN A 14 -20.41 3.58 7.80
C ASN A 14 -20.96 4.93 7.31
N ARG A 15 -20.62 6.04 7.98
CA ARG A 15 -21.04 7.37 7.51
C ARG A 15 -20.51 7.71 6.12
N LYS A 16 -19.29 7.26 5.81
CA LYS A 16 -18.55 7.61 4.58
C LYS A 16 -18.47 6.46 3.57
N SER A 17 -19.37 5.48 3.64
CA SER A 17 -19.43 4.39 2.67
C SER A 17 -20.43 4.68 1.56
N ASN A 18 -20.02 4.38 0.32
CA ASN A 18 -20.96 4.37 -0.81
C ASN A 18 -21.95 3.20 -0.73
N GLN A 19 -21.71 2.20 0.11
CA GLN A 19 -22.61 1.06 0.33
C GLN A 19 -23.53 1.25 1.56
N LYS A 20 -23.63 2.45 2.13
CA LYS A 20 -24.47 2.70 3.31
C LYS A 20 -25.98 2.45 3.09
N ASN A 21 -26.45 2.46 1.83
CA ASN A 21 -27.81 2.08 1.45
C ASN A 21 -28.11 0.59 1.64
N LEU A 22 -27.11 -0.26 1.71
CA LEU A 22 -27.27 -1.71 1.88
C LEU A 22 -27.46 -2.12 3.33
N GLY A 23 -26.90 -1.36 4.27
CA GLY A 23 -26.93 -1.64 5.69
C GLY A 23 -25.60 -1.32 6.37
N THR A 24 -25.43 -1.84 7.60
CA THR A 24 -24.25 -1.57 8.40
C THR A 24 -23.08 -2.49 8.02
N ILE A 25 -21.95 -1.90 7.66
CA ILE A 25 -20.67 -2.58 7.54
C ILE A 25 -20.19 -2.93 8.95
N ARG A 26 -19.95 -4.20 9.22
CA ARG A 26 -19.68 -4.74 10.57
C ARG A 26 -18.23 -5.11 10.80
N SER A 27 -17.50 -5.45 9.73
CA SER A 27 -16.11 -5.90 9.79
C SER A 27 -15.34 -5.44 8.54
N SER A 28 -14.04 -5.66 8.56
CA SER A 28 -13.11 -5.43 7.47
C SER A 28 -12.30 -6.70 7.24
N ASN A 29 -11.41 -6.69 6.23
CA ASN A 29 -10.45 -7.78 6.00
C ASN A 29 -9.28 -7.71 7.00
N LEU A 30 -8.37 -8.69 6.93
CA LEU A 30 -7.16 -8.76 7.76
C LEU A 30 -6.33 -7.46 7.67
N CYS A 31 -6.14 -6.92 6.46
CA CYS A 31 -5.27 -5.77 6.25
C CYS A 31 -5.98 -4.41 6.41
N THR A 32 -7.28 -4.41 6.74
CA THR A 32 -8.09 -3.23 7.13
C THR A 32 -8.39 -2.20 6.03
N GLU A 33 -8.05 -2.48 4.76
CA GLU A 33 -8.37 -1.60 3.64
C GLU A 33 -9.76 -1.84 3.05
N ILE A 34 -10.36 -3.02 3.25
CA ILE A 34 -11.65 -3.38 2.67
C ILE A 34 -12.78 -2.97 3.60
N MET A 35 -13.70 -2.15 3.08
CA MET A 35 -14.91 -1.71 3.77
C MET A 35 -16.11 -2.00 2.89
N GLU A 36 -16.54 -3.26 2.88
CA GLU A 36 -17.64 -3.76 2.06
C GLU A 36 -18.78 -4.29 2.95
N PHE A 37 -20.00 -4.13 2.47
CA PHE A 37 -21.19 -4.70 3.12
C PHE A 37 -21.17 -6.22 3.05
N THR A 38 -21.55 -6.86 4.14
CA THR A 38 -21.72 -8.32 4.25
C THR A 38 -23.01 -8.67 4.93
N SER A 39 -23.61 -9.79 4.55
CA SER A 39 -24.80 -10.38 5.17
C SER A 39 -24.66 -11.91 5.24
N LYS A 40 -25.72 -12.59 5.65
CA LYS A 40 -25.75 -14.07 5.61
C LYS A 40 -25.69 -14.63 4.18
N ASP A 41 -26.11 -13.85 3.18
CA ASP A 41 -26.22 -14.27 1.78
C ASP A 41 -25.16 -13.56 0.90
N GLU A 42 -24.29 -12.73 1.48
CA GLU A 42 -23.29 -11.92 0.78
C GLU A 42 -21.96 -11.86 1.54
N ILE A 43 -20.91 -12.41 0.96
CA ILE A 43 -19.55 -12.37 1.49
C ILE A 43 -18.71 -11.43 0.61
N ALA A 44 -18.04 -10.47 1.23
CA ALA A 44 -17.16 -9.54 0.52
C ALA A 44 -15.96 -10.26 -0.10
N VAL A 45 -15.60 -9.88 -1.32
CA VAL A 45 -14.48 -10.44 -2.07
C VAL A 45 -13.58 -9.32 -2.58
N CYS A 46 -12.29 -9.38 -2.22
CA CYS A 46 -11.29 -8.39 -2.63
C CYS A 46 -10.87 -8.60 -4.10
N ASN A 47 -11.04 -7.56 -4.95
CA ASN A 47 -10.51 -7.51 -6.30
C ASN A 47 -9.50 -6.36 -6.37
N LEU A 48 -8.21 -6.65 -6.22
CA LEU A 48 -7.19 -5.66 -5.92
C LEU A 48 -6.17 -5.48 -7.04
N ALA A 49 -5.72 -4.25 -7.23
CA ALA A 49 -4.54 -3.91 -8.02
C ALA A 49 -3.83 -2.70 -7.41
N SER A 50 -2.50 -2.61 -7.57
CA SER A 50 -1.71 -1.46 -7.13
C SER A 50 -0.88 -0.87 -8.25
N LEU A 51 -0.77 0.46 -8.26
CA LEU A 51 -0.04 1.24 -9.25
C LEU A 51 1.33 1.65 -8.69
N SER A 52 2.39 1.40 -9.44
CA SER A 52 3.75 1.80 -9.08
C SER A 52 3.97 3.30 -9.35
N LEU A 53 3.89 4.11 -8.31
CA LEU A 53 3.97 5.58 -8.43
C LEU A 53 5.30 6.12 -9.02
N PRO A 54 6.47 5.50 -8.81
CA PRO A 54 7.69 5.92 -9.47
C PRO A 54 7.61 5.95 -11.00
N MET A 55 6.76 5.11 -11.60
CA MET A 55 6.58 5.05 -13.05
C MET A 55 5.87 6.28 -13.65
N PHE A 56 5.29 7.13 -12.80
CA PHE A 56 4.64 8.38 -13.19
C PHE A 56 5.50 9.62 -12.92
N VAL A 57 6.76 9.42 -12.51
CA VAL A 57 7.71 10.52 -12.34
C VAL A 57 8.59 10.65 -13.59
N GLU A 58 8.37 11.72 -14.33
CA GLU A 58 9.08 12.03 -15.56
C GLU A 58 9.69 13.43 -15.47
N ASN A 59 10.97 13.60 -15.82
CA ASN A 59 11.64 14.90 -15.83
C ASN A 59 11.46 15.70 -14.52
N LYS A 60 11.56 15.01 -13.36
CA LYS A 60 11.37 15.58 -12.03
C LYS A 60 9.97 16.20 -11.80
N LYS A 61 8.95 15.70 -12.49
CA LYS A 61 7.55 16.08 -12.34
C LYS A 61 6.68 14.83 -12.25
N PHE A 62 5.61 14.91 -11.50
CA PHE A 62 4.61 13.84 -11.46
C PHE A 62 3.62 13.97 -12.62
N ASN A 63 3.47 12.91 -13.41
CA ASN A 63 2.60 12.87 -14.59
C ASN A 63 1.19 12.37 -14.20
N HIS A 64 0.32 13.29 -13.82
CA HIS A 64 -1.07 12.98 -13.47
C HIS A 64 -1.90 12.46 -14.64
N GLU A 65 -1.65 12.92 -15.87
CA GLU A 65 -2.36 12.47 -17.07
C GLU A 65 -2.07 10.99 -17.37
N LEU A 66 -0.79 10.59 -17.23
CA LEU A 66 -0.42 9.19 -17.37
C LEU A 66 -1.06 8.33 -16.27
N LEU A 67 -1.04 8.80 -15.01
CA LEU A 67 -1.72 8.12 -13.90
C LEU A 67 -3.22 7.96 -14.18
N TYR A 68 -3.90 9.02 -14.65
CA TYR A 68 -5.30 8.98 -15.05
C TYR A 68 -5.56 7.90 -16.11
N THR A 69 -4.77 7.90 -17.18
CA THR A 69 -4.93 6.96 -18.29
C THR A 69 -4.73 5.50 -17.86
N VAL A 70 -3.67 5.23 -17.08
CA VAL A 70 -3.36 3.88 -16.59
C VAL A 70 -4.43 3.43 -15.59
N THR A 71 -4.86 4.29 -14.69
CA THR A 71 -5.92 3.98 -13.71
C THR A 71 -7.22 3.58 -14.39
N LYS A 72 -7.66 4.29 -15.42
CA LYS A 72 -8.85 3.91 -16.20
C LYS A 72 -8.73 2.50 -16.77
N ARG A 73 -7.57 2.15 -17.32
CA ARG A 73 -7.31 0.82 -17.88
C ARG A 73 -7.35 -0.26 -16.82
N VAL A 74 -6.72 -0.02 -15.66
CA VAL A 74 -6.69 -0.99 -14.56
C VAL A 74 -8.09 -1.17 -13.96
N THR A 75 -8.88 -0.11 -13.83
CA THR A 75 -10.29 -0.16 -13.40
C THR A 75 -11.11 -1.08 -14.29
N ARG A 76 -11.02 -0.93 -15.62
CA ARG A 76 -11.68 -1.81 -16.59
C ARG A 76 -11.20 -3.27 -16.48
N ASN A 77 -9.91 -3.47 -16.21
CA ASN A 77 -9.36 -4.82 -16.04
C ASN A 77 -9.91 -5.49 -14.78
N LEU A 78 -9.94 -4.80 -13.63
CA LEU A 78 -10.50 -5.34 -12.39
C LEU A 78 -12.00 -5.61 -12.51
N ASN A 79 -12.75 -4.77 -13.22
CA ASN A 79 -14.16 -5.03 -13.49
C ASN A 79 -14.36 -6.35 -14.26
N LYS A 80 -13.48 -6.69 -15.22
CA LYS A 80 -13.50 -7.96 -15.94
C LYS A 80 -13.13 -9.15 -15.05
N VAL A 81 -12.26 -8.95 -14.05
CA VAL A 81 -11.90 -10.00 -13.09
C VAL A 81 -13.14 -10.47 -12.33
N ILE A 82 -14.04 -9.57 -11.93
CA ILE A 82 -15.29 -9.92 -11.25
C ILE A 82 -16.09 -10.97 -12.05
N ASP A 83 -16.18 -10.80 -13.37
CA ASP A 83 -16.96 -11.68 -14.23
C ASP A 83 -16.26 -13.01 -14.56
N ARG A 84 -14.93 -13.04 -14.49
CA ARG A 84 -14.10 -14.20 -14.86
C ARG A 84 -13.57 -14.99 -13.67
N ASN A 85 -13.73 -14.45 -12.47
CA ASN A 85 -13.21 -15.06 -11.25
C ASN A 85 -13.99 -16.34 -10.92
N TYR A 86 -13.30 -17.30 -10.27
CA TYR A 86 -13.95 -18.45 -9.65
C TYR A 86 -14.35 -18.08 -8.20
N TYR A 87 -15.60 -18.33 -7.87
CA TYR A 87 -16.13 -18.10 -6.52
C TYR A 87 -16.30 -19.44 -5.80
N PRO A 88 -15.59 -19.67 -4.69
CA PRO A 88 -15.67 -20.94 -3.97
C PRO A 88 -17.03 -21.13 -3.27
N VAL A 89 -17.76 -20.05 -3.01
CA VAL A 89 -19.08 -20.06 -2.38
C VAL A 89 -20.02 -19.06 -3.08
N ILE A 90 -21.29 -19.40 -3.10
CA ILE A 90 -22.32 -18.62 -3.82
C ILE A 90 -22.50 -17.20 -3.23
N GLU A 91 -22.33 -17.07 -1.93
CA GLU A 91 -22.46 -15.78 -1.22
C GLU A 91 -21.37 -14.78 -1.66
N GLY A 92 -20.17 -15.26 -2.00
CA GLY A 92 -19.11 -14.45 -2.59
C GLY A 92 -19.45 -13.98 -4.00
N GLU A 93 -20.00 -14.88 -4.83
CA GLU A 93 -20.47 -14.54 -6.16
C GLU A 93 -21.62 -13.53 -6.11
N ASN A 94 -22.60 -13.74 -5.23
CA ASN A 94 -23.74 -12.83 -5.03
C ASN A 94 -23.28 -11.42 -4.71
N SER A 95 -22.41 -11.25 -3.71
CA SER A 95 -21.88 -9.96 -3.31
C SER A 95 -21.12 -9.30 -4.46
N ASN A 96 -20.17 -10.03 -5.05
CA ASN A 96 -19.26 -9.45 -6.05
C ASN A 96 -19.99 -9.07 -7.34
N LYS A 97 -20.90 -9.90 -7.84
CA LYS A 97 -21.66 -9.60 -9.06
C LYS A 97 -22.72 -8.51 -8.85
N ARG A 98 -23.32 -8.44 -7.65
CA ARG A 98 -24.35 -7.47 -7.32
C ARG A 98 -23.78 -6.06 -7.12
N HIS A 99 -22.66 -5.95 -6.38
CA HIS A 99 -22.09 -4.67 -5.97
C HIS A 99 -20.87 -4.27 -6.78
N ARG A 100 -20.21 -5.21 -7.43
CA ARG A 100 -19.02 -5.04 -8.29
C ARG A 100 -17.92 -4.19 -7.64
N PRO A 101 -17.52 -4.46 -6.39
CA PRO A 101 -16.48 -3.69 -5.72
C PRO A 101 -15.11 -4.04 -6.31
N ILE A 102 -14.25 -3.05 -6.42
CA ILE A 102 -12.82 -3.21 -6.71
C ILE A 102 -12.00 -2.39 -5.71
N GLY A 103 -10.71 -2.65 -5.62
CA GLY A 103 -9.80 -1.92 -4.76
C GLY A 103 -8.51 -1.56 -5.48
N LEU A 104 -8.42 -0.32 -5.91
CA LEU A 104 -7.19 0.26 -6.44
C LEU A 104 -6.33 0.78 -5.29
N GLY A 105 -5.04 0.48 -5.32
CA GLY A 105 -4.05 1.02 -4.41
C GLY A 105 -2.82 1.52 -5.15
N VAL A 106 -1.82 1.88 -4.37
CA VAL A 106 -0.54 2.38 -4.88
C VAL A 106 0.62 1.68 -4.18
N GLN A 107 1.79 1.74 -4.77
CA GLN A 107 3.06 1.36 -4.16
C GLN A 107 4.15 2.33 -4.57
N GLY A 108 5.17 2.48 -3.74
CA GLY A 108 6.29 3.36 -4.03
C GLY A 108 5.99 4.85 -3.89
N LEU A 109 5.08 5.27 -2.99
CA LEU A 109 4.86 6.70 -2.73
C LEU A 109 6.14 7.36 -2.22
N ALA A 110 6.87 6.70 -1.32
CA ALA A 110 8.15 7.21 -0.81
C ALA A 110 9.20 7.34 -1.93
N ASP A 111 9.28 6.34 -2.84
CA ASP A 111 10.17 6.39 -4.00
C ASP A 111 9.84 7.59 -4.90
N ALA A 112 8.56 7.80 -5.21
CA ALA A 112 8.12 8.93 -6.02
C ALA A 112 8.50 10.28 -5.38
N PHE A 113 8.30 10.42 -4.07
CA PHE A 113 8.71 11.64 -3.35
C PHE A 113 10.22 11.86 -3.40
N ILE A 114 11.03 10.82 -3.20
CA ILE A 114 12.49 10.92 -3.32
C ILE A 114 12.91 11.34 -4.72
N MET A 115 12.34 10.74 -5.77
CA MET A 115 12.63 11.10 -7.17
C MET A 115 12.26 12.56 -7.48
N LEU A 116 11.24 13.10 -6.81
CA LEU A 116 10.81 14.49 -6.90
C LEU A 116 11.56 15.41 -5.93
N ARG A 117 12.47 14.88 -5.11
CA ARG A 117 13.24 15.61 -4.09
C ARG A 117 12.35 16.21 -2.99
N LEU A 118 11.25 15.55 -2.64
CA LEU A 118 10.31 15.97 -1.62
C LEU A 118 10.54 15.16 -0.32
N PRO A 119 10.96 15.77 0.79
CA PRO A 119 10.94 15.11 2.08
C PRO A 119 9.52 14.61 2.41
N PHE A 120 9.40 13.39 2.94
CA PHE A 120 8.13 12.67 3.02
C PHE A 120 7.01 13.44 3.73
N THR A 121 7.32 14.22 4.75
CA THR A 121 6.35 15.01 5.54
C THR A 121 6.32 16.49 5.19
N SER A 122 6.97 16.91 4.09
CA SER A 122 6.91 18.31 3.64
C SER A 122 5.50 18.68 3.15
N ASP A 123 5.19 19.97 3.13
CA ASP A 123 3.88 20.45 2.67
C ASP A 123 3.63 20.14 1.20
N GLU A 124 4.70 20.18 0.38
CA GLU A 124 4.65 19.78 -1.02
C GLU A 124 4.36 18.29 -1.18
N ALA A 125 4.96 17.43 -0.35
CA ALA A 125 4.68 16.00 -0.35
C ALA A 125 3.24 15.71 0.10
N LYS A 126 2.74 16.40 1.12
CA LYS A 126 1.34 16.30 1.58
C LYS A 126 0.36 16.72 0.49
N LYS A 127 0.64 17.82 -0.21
CA LYS A 127 -0.17 18.27 -1.34
C LYS A 127 -0.17 17.25 -2.48
N LEU A 128 1.00 16.78 -2.88
CA LEU A 128 1.11 15.77 -3.94
C LEU A 128 0.42 14.45 -3.55
N ASN A 129 0.53 14.02 -2.28
CA ASN A 129 -0.21 12.87 -1.76
C ASN A 129 -1.72 13.01 -2.03
N GLN A 130 -2.30 14.16 -1.72
CA GLN A 130 -3.72 14.42 -1.97
C GLN A 130 -4.04 14.40 -3.48
N GLU A 131 -3.26 15.10 -4.30
CA GLU A 131 -3.45 15.19 -5.76
C GLU A 131 -3.34 13.83 -6.47
N ILE A 132 -2.43 12.95 -6.03
CA ILE A 132 -2.30 11.59 -6.55
C ILE A 132 -3.59 10.80 -6.33
N PHE A 133 -4.12 10.81 -5.10
CA PHE A 133 -5.33 10.06 -4.78
C PHE A 133 -6.58 10.69 -5.39
N GLU A 134 -6.62 12.01 -5.53
CA GLU A 134 -7.67 12.70 -6.31
C GLU A 134 -7.69 12.21 -7.75
N THR A 135 -6.52 12.17 -8.41
CA THR A 135 -6.36 11.67 -9.78
C THR A 135 -6.81 10.22 -9.90
N LEU A 136 -6.36 9.37 -8.96
CA LEU A 136 -6.71 7.94 -8.91
C LEU A 136 -8.23 7.75 -8.82
N TYR A 137 -8.89 8.44 -7.90
CA TYR A 137 -10.33 8.31 -7.68
C TYR A 137 -11.12 8.89 -8.85
N PHE A 138 -10.77 10.08 -9.34
CA PHE A 138 -11.40 10.69 -10.51
C PHE A 138 -11.34 9.77 -11.74
N ALA A 139 -10.17 9.22 -12.04
CA ALA A 139 -9.98 8.30 -13.16
C ALA A 139 -10.77 7.00 -13.02
N ALA A 140 -10.82 6.44 -11.80
CA ALA A 140 -11.56 5.23 -11.50
C ALA A 140 -13.09 5.45 -11.63
N VAL A 141 -13.62 6.55 -11.10
CA VAL A 141 -15.03 6.92 -11.25
C VAL A 141 -15.38 7.14 -12.72
N THR A 142 -14.50 7.85 -13.47
CA THR A 142 -14.70 8.09 -14.91
C THR A 142 -14.79 6.77 -15.67
N ALA A 143 -13.85 5.85 -15.45
CA ALA A 143 -13.87 4.54 -16.12
C ALA A 143 -15.11 3.72 -15.74
N SER A 144 -15.51 3.78 -14.46
CA SER A 144 -16.68 3.07 -13.96
C SER A 144 -17.98 3.63 -14.54
N MET A 145 -18.08 4.95 -14.72
CA MET A 145 -19.18 5.61 -15.39
C MET A 145 -19.24 5.26 -16.89
N GLU A 146 -18.10 5.30 -17.59
CA GLU A 146 -18.03 4.90 -18.99
C GLU A 146 -18.49 3.44 -19.21
N MET A 147 -18.09 2.52 -18.31
CA MET A 147 -18.58 1.14 -18.36
C MET A 147 -20.08 1.03 -18.05
N ALA A 148 -20.61 1.88 -17.18
CA ALA A 148 -22.02 1.90 -16.90
C ALA A 148 -22.85 2.38 -18.12
N LYS A 149 -22.33 3.27 -18.96
CA LYS A 149 -22.95 3.62 -20.25
C LYS A 149 -23.07 2.41 -21.19
N GLU A 150 -22.09 1.51 -21.15
CA GLU A 150 -22.01 0.34 -22.04
C GLU A 150 -22.83 -0.85 -21.50
N GLU A 151 -22.76 -1.10 -20.18
CA GLU A 151 -23.22 -2.33 -19.54
C GLU A 151 -24.28 -2.12 -18.44
N GLY A 152 -24.65 -0.88 -18.16
CA GLY A 152 -25.51 -0.50 -17.03
C GLY A 152 -24.77 -0.37 -15.71
N PRO A 153 -25.35 0.32 -14.72
CA PRO A 153 -24.77 0.45 -13.38
C PRO A 153 -24.77 -0.89 -12.64
N TYR A 154 -24.04 -0.95 -11.52
CA TYR A 154 -24.10 -2.12 -10.62
C TYR A 154 -25.51 -2.24 -9.99
N SER A 155 -25.95 -3.47 -9.68
CA SER A 155 -27.36 -3.76 -9.36
C SER A 155 -27.91 -3.04 -8.12
N SER A 156 -27.05 -2.66 -7.18
CA SER A 156 -27.45 -1.92 -5.96
C SER A 156 -27.09 -0.44 -6.00
N PHE A 157 -27.01 0.14 -7.21
CA PHE A 157 -26.65 1.55 -7.41
C PHE A 157 -27.67 2.51 -6.81
N GLU A 158 -28.95 2.24 -7.00
CA GLU A 158 -30.03 3.10 -6.53
C GLU A 158 -30.02 3.29 -5.00
N GLY A 159 -30.15 4.53 -4.57
CA GLY A 159 -30.13 4.91 -3.16
C GLY A 159 -28.72 4.98 -2.55
N SER A 160 -27.68 4.68 -3.31
CA SER A 160 -26.30 4.92 -2.88
C SER A 160 -25.95 6.41 -2.90
N PRO A 161 -24.97 6.88 -2.13
CA PRO A 161 -24.52 8.28 -2.17
C PRO A 161 -24.15 8.73 -3.58
N ILE A 162 -23.40 7.92 -4.32
CA ILE A 162 -22.97 8.28 -5.68
C ILE A 162 -24.14 8.40 -6.66
N SER A 163 -25.26 7.67 -6.44
CA SER A 163 -26.48 7.82 -7.22
C SER A 163 -27.16 9.18 -7.00
N GLN A 164 -26.84 9.86 -5.90
CA GLN A 164 -27.29 11.19 -5.55
C GLN A 164 -26.28 12.28 -5.91
N GLY A 165 -25.20 11.91 -6.59
CA GLY A 165 -24.11 12.81 -6.95
C GLY A 165 -23.13 13.11 -5.80
N GLU A 166 -23.16 12.35 -4.71
CA GLU A 166 -22.21 12.48 -3.61
C GLU A 166 -20.99 11.57 -3.83
N PHE A 167 -19.86 12.16 -4.15
CA PHE A 167 -18.58 11.46 -4.21
C PHE A 167 -17.95 11.27 -2.82
N GLN A 168 -16.88 10.48 -2.74
CA GLN A 168 -16.25 10.16 -1.47
C GLN A 168 -15.84 11.41 -0.68
N TYR A 169 -15.24 12.42 -1.32
CA TYR A 169 -14.84 13.65 -0.66
C TYR A 169 -16.02 14.46 -0.11
N ASN A 170 -17.21 14.39 -0.75
CA ASN A 170 -18.41 15.01 -0.20
C ASN A 170 -18.87 14.36 1.11
N LEU A 171 -18.69 13.02 1.24
CA LEU A 171 -18.95 12.30 2.48
C LEU A 171 -17.97 12.67 3.62
N TRP A 172 -16.86 13.32 3.30
CA TRP A 172 -15.95 13.95 4.25
C TRP A 172 -16.28 15.42 4.52
N GLY A 173 -17.28 15.98 3.82
CA GLY A 173 -17.72 17.36 3.95
C GLY A 173 -16.97 18.36 3.06
N LEU A 174 -16.14 17.90 2.12
CA LEU A 174 -15.48 18.78 1.15
C LEU A 174 -16.41 19.09 -0.02
N LYS A 175 -16.20 20.28 -0.61
CA LYS A 175 -16.87 20.74 -1.83
C LYS A 175 -15.88 20.73 -2.99
N ASP A 176 -16.41 20.80 -4.21
CA ASP A 176 -15.61 20.79 -5.44
C ASP A 176 -14.58 21.93 -5.49
N GLU A 177 -14.91 23.11 -4.93
CA GLU A 177 -14.03 24.28 -4.88
C GLU A 177 -12.81 24.13 -3.95
N GLU A 178 -12.85 23.14 -3.05
CA GLU A 178 -11.76 22.84 -2.10
C GLU A 178 -10.76 21.81 -2.64
N LEU A 179 -11.00 21.29 -3.85
CA LEU A 179 -10.16 20.31 -4.52
C LEU A 179 -9.02 20.97 -5.32
N SER A 180 -8.19 20.17 -5.97
CA SER A 180 -7.01 20.69 -6.69
C SER A 180 -7.33 21.60 -7.88
N GLY A 181 -8.56 21.55 -8.39
CA GLY A 181 -8.97 22.24 -9.63
C GLY A 181 -8.42 21.58 -10.91
N ARG A 182 -7.73 20.45 -10.80
CA ARG A 182 -7.17 19.71 -11.93
C ARG A 182 -8.22 19.00 -12.76
N TRP A 183 -9.27 18.48 -12.12
CA TRP A 183 -10.26 17.62 -12.72
C TRP A 183 -11.66 18.23 -12.70
N ASP A 184 -12.43 18.03 -13.76
CA ASP A 184 -13.83 18.53 -13.88
C ASP A 184 -14.81 17.59 -13.18
N TRP A 185 -14.86 17.71 -11.86
CA TRP A 185 -15.82 16.97 -11.03
C TRP A 185 -17.26 17.31 -11.32
N THR A 186 -17.56 18.55 -11.74
CA THR A 186 -18.92 19.00 -12.05
C THR A 186 -19.48 18.27 -13.26
N SER A 187 -18.71 18.16 -14.35
CA SER A 187 -19.12 17.40 -15.53
C SER A 187 -19.22 15.92 -15.23
N LEU A 188 -18.25 15.33 -14.50
CA LEU A 188 -18.31 13.93 -14.13
C LEU A 188 -19.55 13.61 -13.27
N ARG A 189 -19.95 14.49 -12.36
CA ARG A 189 -21.14 14.33 -11.52
C ARG A 189 -22.41 14.22 -12.36
N LYS A 190 -22.56 15.07 -13.37
CA LYS A 190 -23.71 15.02 -14.29
C LYS A 190 -23.76 13.68 -15.02
N GLU A 191 -22.66 13.24 -15.57
CA GLU A 191 -22.54 11.97 -16.27
C GLU A 191 -22.85 10.77 -15.36
N VAL A 192 -22.35 10.80 -14.12
CA VAL A 192 -22.64 9.75 -13.12
C VAL A 192 -24.10 9.72 -12.72
N MET A 193 -24.74 10.87 -12.54
CA MET A 193 -26.19 10.93 -12.23
C MET A 193 -27.06 10.47 -13.40
N GLU A 194 -26.61 10.65 -14.64
CA GLU A 194 -27.33 10.24 -15.84
C GLU A 194 -27.16 8.76 -16.15
N HIS A 195 -25.95 8.22 -16.02
CA HIS A 195 -25.61 6.88 -16.49
C HIS A 195 -25.28 5.88 -15.37
N GLY A 196 -25.06 6.36 -14.14
CA GLY A 196 -24.58 5.56 -13.03
C GLY A 196 -23.09 5.26 -13.12
N VAL A 197 -22.64 4.33 -12.26
CA VAL A 197 -21.30 3.75 -12.27
C VAL A 197 -21.38 2.23 -12.23
N ARG A 198 -20.40 1.55 -12.81
CA ARG A 198 -20.37 0.08 -12.90
C ARG A 198 -19.91 -0.61 -11.61
N ASN A 199 -19.18 0.12 -10.75
CA ASN A 199 -18.57 -0.40 -9.54
C ASN A 199 -19.01 0.41 -8.32
N SER A 200 -19.41 -0.27 -7.24
CA SER A 200 -19.87 0.40 -6.00
C SER A 200 -18.71 1.00 -5.19
N LEU A 201 -17.53 0.42 -5.27
CA LEU A 201 -16.32 0.84 -4.57
C LEU A 201 -15.12 0.69 -5.51
N LEU A 202 -14.13 1.57 -5.38
CA LEU A 202 -13.06 1.71 -6.35
C LEU A 202 -11.65 1.73 -5.75
N VAL A 203 -11.44 2.38 -4.60
CA VAL A 203 -10.11 2.66 -4.06
C VAL A 203 -9.95 2.07 -2.67
N ALA A 204 -8.98 1.18 -2.53
CA ALA A 204 -8.62 0.49 -1.29
C ALA A 204 -7.10 0.26 -1.23
N PRO A 205 -6.31 1.22 -0.78
CA PRO A 205 -4.85 1.07 -0.68
C PRO A 205 -4.45 -0.07 0.27
N MET A 206 -4.02 -1.19 -0.34
CA MET A 206 -3.57 -2.41 0.33
C MET A 206 -2.07 -2.33 0.69
N PRO A 207 -1.53 -3.27 1.51
CA PRO A 207 -0.15 -3.21 2.00
C PRO A 207 0.93 -3.38 0.92
N THR A 208 0.65 -4.06 -0.18
CA THR A 208 1.57 -4.40 -1.30
C THR A 208 2.85 -5.13 -0.90
N ALA A 209 2.82 -5.92 0.19
CA ALA A 209 4.00 -6.55 0.80
C ALA A 209 4.87 -7.39 -0.17
N SER A 210 4.26 -8.05 -1.15
CA SER A 210 4.96 -8.86 -2.15
C SER A 210 5.15 -8.11 -3.47
N THR A 211 4.12 -7.42 -3.95
CA THR A 211 4.14 -6.76 -5.27
C THR A 211 5.09 -5.57 -5.31
N SER A 212 5.24 -4.82 -4.22
CA SER A 212 6.22 -3.74 -4.12
C SER A 212 7.65 -4.26 -4.29
N GLN A 213 7.93 -5.43 -3.76
CA GLN A 213 9.24 -6.06 -3.85
C GLN A 213 9.55 -6.56 -5.25
N ILE A 214 8.55 -7.13 -5.94
CA ILE A 214 8.71 -7.57 -7.34
C ILE A 214 9.06 -6.36 -8.23
N LEU A 215 8.45 -5.21 -7.99
CA LEU A 215 8.71 -3.98 -8.76
C LEU A 215 9.87 -3.13 -8.22
N GLY A 216 10.48 -3.54 -7.09
CA GLY A 216 11.60 -2.82 -6.47
C GLY A 216 11.22 -1.46 -5.89
N ASN A 217 10.00 -1.34 -5.35
CA ASN A 217 9.49 -0.14 -4.68
C ASN A 217 9.40 -0.34 -3.18
N ASN A 218 9.28 0.76 -2.44
CA ASN A 218 8.79 0.71 -1.06
C ASN A 218 7.31 0.33 -1.01
N GLU A 219 6.87 -0.19 0.13
CA GLU A 219 5.49 -0.70 0.29
C GLU A 219 4.46 0.44 0.25
N ALA A 220 3.39 0.21 -0.49
CA ALA A 220 2.19 1.05 -0.55
C ALA A 220 2.50 2.58 -0.53
N PHE A 221 1.93 3.25 0.45
CA PHE A 221 2.06 4.68 0.72
C PHE A 221 2.95 4.96 1.95
N GLU A 222 3.75 3.99 2.38
CA GLU A 222 4.57 4.08 3.58
C GLU A 222 5.90 4.80 3.35
N PRO A 223 6.42 5.52 4.35
CA PRO A 223 7.81 5.95 4.34
C PRO A 223 8.76 4.76 4.52
N TYR A 224 10.03 4.93 4.16
CA TYR A 224 11.04 3.90 4.43
C TYR A 224 11.21 3.67 5.94
N THR A 225 11.25 2.41 6.35
CA THR A 225 11.56 2.03 7.74
C THR A 225 13.06 1.99 8.01
N SER A 226 13.86 1.78 6.99
CA SER A 226 15.32 1.78 7.04
C SER A 226 15.90 1.98 5.65
N ASN A 227 17.03 2.67 5.53
CA ASN A 227 17.74 2.83 4.26
C ASN A 227 18.73 1.67 3.97
N ILE A 228 18.92 0.75 4.91
CA ILE A 228 19.70 -0.49 4.72
C ILE A 228 19.12 -1.58 5.63
N TYR A 229 18.89 -2.76 5.10
CA TYR A 229 18.37 -3.88 5.88
C TYR A 229 18.83 -5.23 5.29
N THR A 230 18.78 -6.28 6.12
CA THR A 230 19.03 -7.65 5.68
C THR A 230 17.72 -8.31 5.29
N ARG A 231 17.67 -8.86 4.10
CA ARG A 231 16.57 -9.66 3.61
C ARG A 231 16.92 -11.13 3.66
N ARG A 232 16.11 -11.91 4.38
CA ARG A 232 16.18 -13.37 4.39
C ARG A 232 15.20 -13.95 3.38
N VAL A 233 15.71 -14.81 2.52
CA VAL A 233 14.93 -15.62 1.60
C VAL A 233 15.44 -17.06 1.65
N LEU A 234 14.76 -18.02 1.02
CA LEU A 234 15.17 -19.42 1.03
C LEU A 234 16.60 -19.63 0.51
N SER A 235 17.06 -18.81 -0.43
CA SER A 235 18.41 -18.88 -1.02
C SER A 235 19.50 -18.18 -0.21
N GLY A 236 19.17 -17.50 0.91
CA GLY A 236 20.16 -16.84 1.77
C GLY A 236 19.73 -15.48 2.30
N GLU A 237 20.72 -14.74 2.82
CA GLU A 237 20.56 -13.41 3.34
C GLU A 237 21.22 -12.38 2.42
N PHE A 238 20.51 -11.31 2.11
CA PHE A 238 20.99 -10.24 1.23
C PHE A 238 20.88 -8.89 1.92
N ILE A 239 21.92 -8.08 1.82
CA ILE A 239 21.88 -6.69 2.26
C ILE A 239 21.24 -5.87 1.16
N VAL A 240 20.15 -5.18 1.48
CA VAL A 240 19.42 -4.29 0.58
C VAL A 240 19.62 -2.86 1.04
N VAL A 241 20.14 -2.02 0.15
CA VAL A 241 20.30 -0.58 0.37
C VAL A 241 19.21 0.15 -0.41
N ASN A 242 18.66 1.24 0.15
CA ASN A 242 17.78 2.14 -0.59
C ASN A 242 18.50 2.61 -1.86
N LYS A 243 18.02 2.18 -3.02
CA LYS A 243 18.64 2.43 -4.32
C LYS A 243 18.83 3.93 -4.64
N HIS A 244 17.88 4.75 -4.19
CA HIS A 244 17.92 6.20 -4.40
C HIS A 244 19.02 6.86 -3.55
N LEU A 245 19.12 6.47 -2.27
CA LEU A 245 20.19 6.94 -1.40
C LEU A 245 21.57 6.52 -1.92
N LEU A 246 21.71 5.26 -2.34
CA LEU A 246 22.96 4.77 -2.91
C LEU A 246 23.37 5.58 -4.13
N HIS A 247 22.43 5.82 -5.06
CA HIS A 247 22.66 6.62 -6.26
C HIS A 247 23.11 8.05 -5.91
N ASP A 248 22.38 8.74 -5.02
CA ASP A 248 22.72 10.10 -4.60
C ASP A 248 24.11 10.18 -3.94
N LEU A 249 24.45 9.21 -3.10
CA LEU A 249 25.75 9.17 -2.41
C LEU A 249 26.90 8.85 -3.39
N VAL A 250 26.67 8.00 -4.38
CA VAL A 250 27.65 7.70 -5.43
C VAL A 250 27.86 8.91 -6.34
N GLU A 251 26.79 9.56 -6.79
CA GLU A 251 26.91 10.77 -7.62
C GLU A 251 27.64 11.92 -6.93
N ARG A 252 27.49 12.05 -5.62
CA ARG A 252 28.18 13.07 -4.81
C ARG A 252 29.57 12.64 -4.34
N GLY A 253 30.03 11.45 -4.71
CA GLY A 253 31.35 10.91 -4.31
C GLY A 253 31.47 10.61 -2.78
N LEU A 254 30.34 10.41 -2.10
CA LEU A 254 30.27 10.19 -0.64
C LEU A 254 30.23 8.70 -0.28
N TRP A 255 29.84 7.82 -1.22
CA TRP A 255 29.69 6.40 -0.93
C TRP A 255 31.06 5.71 -0.74
N ASN A 256 31.26 5.11 0.42
CA ASN A 256 32.43 4.31 0.74
C ASN A 256 32.07 3.26 1.81
N GLU A 257 33.00 2.34 2.11
CA GLU A 257 32.76 1.25 3.07
C GLU A 257 32.53 1.78 4.50
N THR A 258 33.22 2.85 4.90
CA THR A 258 33.02 3.47 6.22
C THR A 258 31.61 4.00 6.36
N LEU A 259 31.11 4.77 5.38
CA LEU A 259 29.74 5.32 5.39
C LEU A 259 28.69 4.20 5.40
N LYS A 260 28.92 3.12 4.64
CA LYS A 260 28.06 1.94 4.65
C LYS A 260 27.97 1.31 6.04
N GLN A 261 29.12 1.12 6.70
CA GLN A 261 29.16 0.58 8.07
C GLN A 261 28.48 1.50 9.08
N GLU A 262 28.67 2.82 8.96
CA GLU A 262 27.97 3.79 9.80
C GLU A 262 26.45 3.74 9.58
N LEU A 263 26.00 3.64 8.33
CA LEU A 263 24.60 3.46 8.01
C LEU A 263 24.02 2.18 8.64
N MET A 264 24.77 1.08 8.62
CA MET A 264 24.41 -0.17 9.28
C MET A 264 24.33 -0.01 10.81
N ARG A 265 25.34 0.61 11.44
CA ARG A 265 25.38 0.88 12.90
C ARG A 265 24.19 1.73 13.35
N ASN A 266 23.74 2.66 12.51
CA ASN A 266 22.60 3.54 12.79
C ASN A 266 21.25 2.93 12.33
N ASN A 267 21.16 1.62 12.10
CA ASN A 267 19.94 0.93 11.68
C ASN A 267 19.28 1.54 10.44
N GLY A 268 20.08 2.04 9.52
CA GLY A 268 19.63 2.67 8.28
C GLY A 268 19.18 4.14 8.42
N SER A 269 19.34 4.77 9.57
CA SER A 269 19.20 6.20 9.73
C SER A 269 20.39 6.94 9.13
N VAL A 270 20.10 8.01 8.41
CA VAL A 270 21.13 8.88 7.82
C VAL A 270 21.48 10.09 8.72
N GLN A 271 20.78 10.26 9.85
CA GLN A 271 20.87 11.49 10.63
C GLN A 271 22.24 11.71 11.27
N ALA A 272 22.90 10.63 11.67
CA ALA A 272 24.24 10.68 12.30
C ALA A 272 25.40 10.67 11.28
N LEU A 273 25.12 10.47 9.99
CA LEU A 273 26.16 10.40 8.96
C LEU A 273 26.70 11.80 8.60
N ASP A 274 27.97 11.86 8.19
CA ASP A 274 28.56 13.10 7.64
C ASP A 274 28.20 13.27 6.16
N ILE A 275 26.97 13.68 5.92
CA ILE A 275 26.40 13.94 4.59
C ILE A 275 25.60 15.25 4.57
N PRO A 276 25.37 15.86 3.40
CA PRO A 276 24.60 17.09 3.28
C PRO A 276 23.20 17.03 3.89
N GLN A 277 22.74 18.15 4.46
CA GLN A 277 21.47 18.23 5.19
C GLN A 277 20.26 17.93 4.31
N ASP A 278 20.30 18.28 3.02
CA ASP A 278 19.23 17.97 2.06
C ASP A 278 19.01 16.47 1.92
N LEU A 279 20.08 15.66 1.96
CA LEU A 279 19.96 14.20 1.96
C LEU A 279 19.42 13.68 3.30
N LYS A 280 19.83 14.28 4.43
CA LYS A 280 19.30 13.89 5.74
C LYS A 280 17.80 14.09 5.83
N GLU A 281 17.28 15.19 5.30
CA GLU A 281 15.83 15.47 5.28
C GLU A 281 15.09 14.53 4.34
N LEU A 282 15.65 14.27 3.15
CA LEU A 282 15.02 13.46 2.12
C LEU A 282 14.93 11.97 2.50
N TYR A 283 15.95 11.45 3.19
CA TYR A 283 16.08 10.03 3.53
C TYR A 283 15.76 9.71 4.99
N LYS A 284 14.98 10.58 5.67
CA LYS A 284 14.42 10.27 6.99
C LYS A 284 13.68 8.94 6.95
N THR A 285 13.94 8.11 7.96
CA THR A 285 13.14 6.90 8.20
C THR A 285 11.84 7.25 8.94
N VAL A 286 10.87 6.37 8.90
CA VAL A 286 9.59 6.57 9.58
C VAL A 286 9.74 6.79 11.10
N TRP A 287 10.81 6.27 11.71
CA TRP A 287 11.10 6.42 13.13
C TRP A 287 11.48 7.86 13.53
N GLU A 288 11.83 8.68 12.55
CA GLU A 288 12.25 10.07 12.70
C GLU A 288 11.13 11.05 12.30
N MET A 289 9.95 10.52 11.96
CA MET A 289 8.77 11.29 11.55
C MET A 289 7.73 11.35 12.67
N SER A 290 6.93 12.41 12.67
CA SER A 290 5.78 12.51 13.55
C SER A 290 4.64 11.62 13.04
N MET A 291 4.07 10.78 13.89
CA MET A 291 2.87 10.00 13.54
C MET A 291 1.65 10.89 13.27
N LYS A 292 1.64 12.11 13.79
CA LYS A 292 0.64 13.11 13.44
C LYS A 292 0.65 13.40 11.94
N ASP A 293 1.83 13.61 11.35
CA ASP A 293 1.97 13.85 9.91
C ASP A 293 1.50 12.65 9.08
N ILE A 294 1.81 11.43 9.51
CA ILE A 294 1.37 10.20 8.84
C ILE A 294 -0.17 10.07 8.88
N ILE A 295 -0.80 10.40 10.02
CA ILE A 295 -2.25 10.40 10.17
C ILE A 295 -2.88 11.51 9.31
N ASP A 296 -2.29 12.70 9.28
CA ASP A 296 -2.77 13.82 8.44
C ASP A 296 -2.70 13.47 6.95
N MET A 297 -1.61 12.87 6.50
CA MET A 297 -1.49 12.38 5.12
C MET A 297 -2.52 11.28 4.81
N SER A 298 -2.79 10.39 5.77
CA SER A 298 -3.84 9.38 5.64
C SER A 298 -5.24 10.00 5.52
N ARG A 299 -5.51 11.07 6.26
CA ARG A 299 -6.76 11.85 6.16
C ARG A 299 -6.88 12.51 4.78
N GLN A 300 -5.83 13.19 4.30
CA GLN A 300 -5.84 13.92 3.04
C GLN A 300 -6.12 12.99 1.84
N ARG A 301 -5.44 11.84 1.75
CA ARG A 301 -5.75 10.86 0.71
C ARG A 301 -7.09 10.14 0.94
N GLY A 302 -7.51 10.04 2.21
CA GLY A 302 -8.79 9.45 2.62
C GLY A 302 -10.01 10.12 1.99
N TYR A 303 -9.92 11.39 1.59
CA TYR A 303 -10.96 12.10 0.85
C TYR A 303 -11.30 11.42 -0.49
N PHE A 304 -10.38 10.63 -1.04
CA PHE A 304 -10.48 9.96 -2.32
C PHE A 304 -10.39 8.44 -2.21
N VAL A 305 -10.53 7.90 -1.01
CA VAL A 305 -10.52 6.46 -0.73
C VAL A 305 -11.91 6.06 -0.23
N ASP A 306 -12.69 5.47 -1.10
CA ASP A 306 -14.09 5.10 -0.79
C ASP A 306 -14.18 3.85 0.10
N GLN A 307 -13.21 2.92 0.06
CA GLN A 307 -13.04 1.90 1.07
C GLN A 307 -12.20 2.42 2.25
N SER A 308 -11.07 1.81 2.58
CA SER A 308 -10.16 2.29 3.61
C SER A 308 -8.69 2.06 3.23
N GLN A 309 -7.78 2.11 4.19
CA GLN A 309 -6.33 2.07 3.99
C GLN A 309 -5.68 1.12 4.99
N SER A 310 -4.71 0.33 4.56
CA SER A 310 -3.87 -0.49 5.44
C SER A 310 -2.81 0.37 6.14
N LEU A 311 -3.26 1.22 7.05
CA LEU A 311 -2.42 2.22 7.71
C LEU A 311 -1.62 1.60 8.85
N ASN A 312 -0.30 1.42 8.68
CA ASN A 312 0.61 1.14 9.77
C ASN A 312 0.98 2.42 10.52
N LEU A 313 1.08 2.31 11.85
CA LEU A 313 1.62 3.38 12.69
C LEU A 313 2.88 2.87 13.40
N PHE A 314 3.80 3.80 13.70
CA PHE A 314 5.13 3.48 14.16
C PHE A 314 5.42 4.21 15.47
N MET A 315 5.85 3.48 16.49
CA MET A 315 6.13 4.08 17.79
C MET A 315 7.34 3.41 18.43
N GLN A 316 8.45 4.13 18.52
CA GLN A 316 9.69 3.59 19.06
C GLN A 316 9.58 3.18 20.53
N ASN A 317 8.93 4.01 21.35
CA ASN A 317 8.71 3.77 22.78
C ASN A 317 7.21 3.89 23.08
N ALA A 318 6.48 2.79 22.84
CA ALA A 318 5.04 2.74 23.05
C ALA A 318 4.71 2.79 24.55
N ASN A 319 3.77 3.65 24.92
CA ASN A 319 3.13 3.67 26.22
C ASN A 319 1.65 4.04 26.11
N TYR A 320 0.87 3.80 27.12
CA TYR A 320 -0.59 4.00 27.12
C TYR A 320 -0.98 5.44 26.74
N SER A 321 -0.33 6.44 27.30
CA SER A 321 -0.65 7.85 27.02
C SER A 321 -0.44 8.22 25.55
N LYS A 322 0.70 7.84 24.97
CA LYS A 322 0.99 8.08 23.55
C LYS A 322 0.03 7.34 22.63
N LEU A 323 -0.25 6.06 22.93
CA LEU A 323 -1.19 5.26 22.16
C LEU A 323 -2.60 5.85 22.21
N THR A 324 -3.07 6.22 23.40
CA THR A 324 -4.39 6.84 23.58
C THR A 324 -4.48 8.14 22.76
N SER A 325 -3.52 9.03 22.91
CA SER A 325 -3.48 10.30 22.16
C SER A 325 -3.49 10.07 20.64
N MET A 326 -2.70 9.12 20.16
CA MET A 326 -2.62 8.77 18.74
C MET A 326 -3.96 8.23 18.20
N HIS A 327 -4.60 7.32 18.92
CA HIS A 327 -5.88 6.75 18.50
C HIS A 327 -7.01 7.77 18.53
N PHE A 328 -7.07 8.64 19.55
CA PHE A 328 -8.05 9.72 19.59
C PHE A 328 -7.81 10.74 18.48
N TYR A 329 -6.56 11.07 18.18
CA TYR A 329 -6.23 11.96 17.07
C TYR A 329 -6.69 11.39 15.73
N ALA A 330 -6.41 10.11 15.46
CA ALA A 330 -6.84 9.42 14.26
C ALA A 330 -8.38 9.36 14.14
N TRP A 331 -9.07 9.10 15.26
CA TRP A 331 -10.54 9.11 15.31
C TRP A 331 -11.12 10.51 15.05
N GLN A 332 -10.62 11.54 15.72
CA GLN A 332 -11.03 12.94 15.50
C GLN A 332 -10.73 13.41 14.08
N SER A 333 -9.66 12.92 13.47
CA SER A 333 -9.32 13.17 12.06
C SER A 333 -10.29 12.51 11.08
N GLY A 334 -11.22 11.69 11.58
CA GLY A 334 -12.27 11.06 10.76
C GLY A 334 -11.82 9.85 9.96
N LEU A 335 -10.70 9.24 10.28
CA LEU A 335 -10.24 8.04 9.59
C LEU A 335 -11.24 6.88 9.73
N LYS A 336 -11.32 6.01 8.73
CA LYS A 336 -12.08 4.74 8.78
C LYS A 336 -11.25 3.65 9.43
N THR A 337 -9.99 3.50 9.02
CA THR A 337 -8.97 2.68 9.72
C THR A 337 -8.01 3.60 10.44
N GLY A 338 -7.94 3.47 11.76
CA GLY A 338 -7.00 4.23 12.58
C GLY A 338 -5.63 3.58 12.64
N MET A 339 -5.57 2.24 12.61
CA MET A 339 -4.32 1.51 12.64
C MET A 339 -4.51 0.06 12.17
N TYR A 340 -3.68 -0.37 11.21
CA TYR A 340 -3.50 -1.77 10.84
C TYR A 340 -2.54 -2.42 11.84
N TYR A 341 -1.21 -2.27 11.69
CA TYR A 341 -0.24 -2.66 12.71
C TYR A 341 0.31 -1.46 13.45
N LEU A 342 0.50 -1.62 14.76
CA LEU A 342 1.46 -0.82 15.49
C LEU A 342 2.84 -1.45 15.34
N ARG A 343 3.74 -0.77 14.65
CA ARG A 343 5.13 -1.17 14.53
C ARG A 343 5.93 -0.53 15.67
N THR A 344 6.61 -1.34 16.45
CA THR A 344 7.49 -0.87 17.53
C THR A 344 8.93 -1.24 17.21
N LYS A 345 9.87 -0.41 17.65
CA LYS A 345 11.28 -0.72 17.58
C LYS A 345 11.69 -1.44 18.86
N ALA A 346 12.41 -2.55 18.76
CA ALA A 346 12.90 -3.26 19.92
C ALA A 346 13.79 -2.35 20.77
N ALA A 347 13.70 -2.44 22.09
CA ALA A 347 14.52 -1.65 23.01
C ALA A 347 16.01 -1.99 22.89
N VAL A 348 16.31 -3.23 22.48
CA VAL A 348 17.66 -3.69 22.11
C VAL A 348 17.53 -4.33 20.74
N ASP A 349 18.01 -3.65 19.70
CA ASP A 349 18.15 -4.28 18.39
C ASP A 349 19.23 -5.37 18.51
N ALA A 350 18.85 -6.61 18.24
CA ALA A 350 19.85 -7.65 17.99
C ALA A 350 20.75 -7.14 16.86
N ILE A 351 22.06 -7.22 17.05
CA ILE A 351 23.04 -6.81 16.04
C ILE A 351 22.75 -7.64 14.79
N LYS A 352 22.08 -7.01 13.80
CA LYS A 352 21.65 -7.67 12.56
C LYS A 352 22.79 -7.80 11.55
N PHE A 353 23.97 -7.23 11.88
CA PHE A 353 25.13 -7.21 11.02
C PHE A 353 26.36 -7.61 11.82
N THR A 354 27.16 -8.50 11.27
CA THR A 354 28.50 -8.74 11.77
C THR A 354 29.37 -7.57 11.31
N LEU A 355 29.69 -6.67 12.23
CA LEU A 355 30.61 -5.58 11.96
C LEU A 355 32.05 -6.13 12.04
N ASN A 356 32.84 -5.98 10.99
CA ASN A 356 34.25 -6.22 11.07
C ASN A 356 34.90 -5.19 12.03
N ASN A 357 35.26 -5.61 13.22
CA ASN A 357 36.12 -4.80 14.07
C ASN A 357 37.52 -4.86 13.45
N ASP A 358 37.91 -3.81 12.74
CA ASP A 358 39.28 -3.66 12.24
C ASP A 358 40.24 -3.54 13.42
N LYS A 359 40.67 -4.69 13.94
CA LYS A 359 42.03 -4.84 14.39
C LYS A 359 42.85 -5.15 13.15
N LYS A 360 43.87 -4.33 12.86
CA LYS A 360 44.84 -4.58 11.80
C LYS A 360 45.13 -6.06 11.74
N ALA A 361 44.69 -6.72 10.70
CA ALA A 361 45.04 -8.09 10.41
C ALA A 361 46.27 -8.06 9.52
N ASP A 362 47.29 -8.80 9.91
CA ASP A 362 48.43 -9.12 9.07
C ASP A 362 47.98 -9.82 7.77
N PRO A 363 48.70 -9.71 6.67
CA PRO A 363 48.28 -10.23 5.38
C PRO A 363 48.07 -11.74 5.45
N ILE A 364 46.84 -12.19 5.25
CA ILE A 364 46.51 -13.61 5.13
C ILE A 364 46.90 -14.06 3.72
N GLU A 365 47.86 -14.99 3.65
CA GLU A 365 48.16 -15.74 2.44
C GLU A 365 46.90 -16.49 1.95
N VAL A 366 46.37 -16.08 0.81
CA VAL A 366 45.23 -16.75 0.17
C VAL A 366 45.72 -18.04 -0.47
N LYS A 367 45.49 -19.17 0.19
CA LYS A 367 45.55 -20.47 -0.47
C LYS A 367 44.26 -20.66 -1.25
N GLU A 368 44.37 -20.61 -2.57
CA GLU A 368 43.28 -20.99 -3.49
C GLU A 368 42.91 -22.47 -3.23
N GLN A 369 41.72 -22.68 -2.68
CA GLN A 369 41.04 -23.97 -2.73
C GLN A 369 40.03 -23.90 -3.87
N PRO A 370 39.90 -24.95 -4.70
CA PRO A 370 38.94 -24.96 -5.79
C PRO A 370 37.50 -24.92 -5.22
N ILE A 371 36.73 -23.92 -5.63
CA ILE A 371 35.29 -23.83 -5.32
C ILE A 371 34.59 -24.95 -6.06
N ALA A 372 34.11 -25.95 -5.33
CA ALA A 372 33.17 -26.93 -5.89
C ALA A 372 31.90 -26.21 -6.30
N VAL A 373 31.61 -26.15 -7.60
CA VAL A 373 30.34 -25.65 -8.14
C VAL A 373 29.25 -26.62 -7.67
N PRO A 374 28.22 -26.15 -6.95
CA PRO A 374 27.10 -27.03 -6.62
C PRO A 374 26.43 -27.44 -7.92
N VAL A 375 26.34 -28.76 -8.12
CA VAL A 375 25.53 -29.36 -9.18
C VAL A 375 24.10 -28.88 -8.99
N VAL A 376 23.59 -28.15 -9.96
CA VAL A 376 22.17 -27.80 -10.04
C VAL A 376 21.39 -29.09 -10.08
N ALA A 377 20.61 -29.38 -9.04
CA ALA A 377 19.68 -30.48 -9.07
C ALA A 377 18.74 -30.29 -10.27
N GLU A 378 18.76 -31.23 -11.20
CA GLU A 378 17.81 -31.24 -12.31
C GLU A 378 16.37 -31.17 -11.74
N ALA A 379 15.58 -30.28 -12.28
CA ALA A 379 14.15 -30.22 -11.98
C ALA A 379 13.55 -31.58 -12.32
N VAL A 380 13.04 -32.28 -11.31
CA VAL A 380 12.29 -33.51 -11.52
C VAL A 380 10.96 -33.10 -12.15
N GLU A 381 10.84 -33.30 -13.46
CA GLU A 381 9.56 -33.15 -14.15
C GLU A 381 8.64 -34.29 -13.67
N MET A 382 7.66 -33.92 -12.88
CA MET A 382 6.61 -34.83 -12.42
C MET A 382 5.66 -35.12 -13.58
N THR A 383 5.40 -36.39 -13.84
CA THR A 383 4.44 -36.82 -14.87
C THR A 383 2.99 -36.49 -14.47
N ALA A 384 2.11 -36.38 -15.43
CA ALA A 384 0.69 -36.08 -15.16
C ALA A 384 0.00 -37.18 -14.29
N GLU A 385 0.54 -38.40 -14.27
CA GLU A 385 0.06 -39.49 -13.42
C GLU A 385 0.52 -39.32 -11.96
N GLU A 386 1.75 -38.93 -11.73
CA GLU A 386 2.28 -38.62 -10.39
C GLU A 386 1.57 -37.43 -9.76
N TYR A 387 1.25 -36.41 -10.57
CA TYR A 387 0.47 -35.25 -10.10
C TYR A 387 -0.96 -35.64 -9.71
N ARG A 388 -1.62 -36.53 -10.47
CA ARG A 388 -2.95 -37.05 -10.12
C ARG A 388 -2.93 -37.90 -8.86
N ALA A 389 -1.92 -38.77 -8.70
CA ALA A 389 -1.75 -39.58 -7.48
C ALA A 389 -1.54 -38.69 -6.23
N MET A 390 -0.80 -37.60 -6.34
CA MET A 390 -0.61 -36.64 -5.24
C MET A 390 -1.90 -35.91 -4.85
N ILE A 391 -2.74 -35.55 -5.82
CA ILE A 391 -4.06 -34.96 -5.57
C ILE A 391 -5.02 -35.98 -4.91
N GLU A 392 -4.97 -37.24 -5.27
CA GLU A 392 -5.79 -38.27 -4.63
C GLU A 392 -5.37 -38.58 -3.20
N LEU A 393 -4.07 -38.56 -2.92
CA LEU A 393 -3.52 -38.70 -1.57
C LEU A 393 -3.91 -37.50 -0.66
N SER A 394 -3.93 -36.29 -1.22
CA SER A 394 -4.33 -35.09 -0.47
C SER A 394 -5.84 -35.06 -0.14
N LYS A 395 -6.68 -35.73 -0.89
CA LYS A 395 -8.11 -35.84 -0.60
C LYS A 395 -8.43 -36.86 0.52
N ASN A 396 -7.51 -37.77 0.79
CA ASN A 396 -7.66 -38.82 1.82
C ASN A 396 -6.92 -38.49 3.15
N ALA A 397 -6.19 -37.39 3.20
CA ALA A 397 -5.61 -36.88 4.46
C ALA A 397 -6.71 -36.15 5.26
N GLY A 398 -6.98 -36.66 6.44
CA GLY A 398 -7.93 -36.05 7.37
C GLY A 398 -7.46 -34.67 7.88
N PRO A 399 -8.33 -33.87 8.49
CA PRO A 399 -8.06 -32.49 8.87
C PRO A 399 -7.00 -32.29 9.97
N ASP A 400 -6.39 -33.35 10.47
CA ASP A 400 -5.44 -33.30 11.61
C ASP A 400 -3.96 -33.46 11.22
N GLU A 401 -3.63 -33.48 9.92
CA GLU A 401 -2.24 -33.66 9.42
C GLU A 401 -1.79 -32.53 8.44
N CYS A 402 -2.14 -31.27 8.74
CA CYS A 402 -1.57 -30.10 8.06
C CYS A 402 -0.99 -29.11 9.06
#